data_2f17d0a67b69128704e95d353fc19b1a
#
_entry.id   2f17d0a67b69128704e95d353fc19b1a
#
_cell.length_a   1.000
_cell.length_b   1.000
_cell.length_c   1.000
_cell.angle_alpha   90.00
_cell.angle_beta   90.00
_cell.angle_gamma   90.00
#
_symmetry.space_group_name_H-M   'P 1'
#
loop_
_entity.id
_entity.type
_entity.pdbx_description
1 polymer ?
#
loop_
_entity_poly.entity_id
_entity_poly.type
_entity_poly.pdbx_seq_one_letter_code
_entity_poly.pdbx_strand_id
1 'polypeptide(L)'
;MIKILKTGINVEIVDNFLSDYHFAQIKNLMISSEKFDWYYNTGINEKNDRKYQFTHCFFSLYENRRSIYLPLFDSAIQKLRVKNLIRVKANLNPKTFIKEKLGYHIDFKDLTTAVYYINSNNGGTKFKCGKFVKSIENRMVIFNSNLSHTGITCTNENSRVVVNFNYEH
;
A
#
# COMPACT_ATOMS: atom_id res chain seq x y z
N MET A 1 17.38 10.18 -8.31
CA MET A 1 17.02 11.53 -8.82
C MET A 1 15.58 11.83 -8.41
N ILE A 2 15.39 12.74 -7.45
CA ILE A 2 14.05 13.09 -6.91
C ILE A 2 13.41 14.05 -7.90
N LYS A 3 12.40 13.60 -8.63
CA LYS A 3 11.58 14.47 -9.49
C LYS A 3 10.43 15.04 -8.66
N ILE A 4 10.66 16.21 -8.06
CA ILE A 4 9.60 17.00 -7.42
C ILE A 4 8.82 17.71 -8.54
N LEU A 5 7.67 17.20 -8.91
CA LEU A 5 6.70 17.92 -9.74
C LEU A 5 5.86 18.81 -8.82
N LYS A 6 6.18 20.10 -8.79
CA LYS A 6 5.38 21.17 -8.15
C LYS A 6 4.06 21.38 -8.90
N THR A 7 3.07 20.62 -8.58
CA THR A 7 1.65 21.00 -8.73
C THR A 7 1.04 20.85 -7.35
N GLY A 8 0.25 21.80 -6.84
CA GLY A 8 -0.22 21.96 -5.45
C GLY A 8 -0.76 20.72 -4.68
N ILE A 9 -0.56 19.52 -5.19
CA ILE A 9 -0.82 18.23 -4.57
C ILE A 9 0.50 17.49 -4.49
N ASN A 10 1.07 17.45 -3.29
CA ASN A 10 2.37 16.82 -3.06
C ASN A 10 2.18 15.29 -2.96
N VAL A 11 2.50 14.58 -4.06
CA VAL A 11 2.60 13.12 -4.10
C VAL A 11 4.03 12.78 -4.51
N GLU A 12 4.81 12.32 -3.55
CA GLU A 12 6.19 11.87 -3.75
C GLU A 12 6.20 10.42 -4.24
N ILE A 13 7.07 10.12 -5.21
CA ILE A 13 7.24 8.76 -5.76
C ILE A 13 8.72 8.43 -5.69
N VAL A 14 9.04 7.32 -5.03
CA VAL A 14 10.42 6.84 -4.86
C VAL A 14 10.51 5.41 -5.39
N ASP A 15 11.22 5.23 -6.52
CA ASP A 15 11.54 3.92 -7.06
C ASP A 15 12.75 3.31 -6.36
N ASN A 16 12.82 1.96 -6.35
CA ASN A 16 13.87 1.21 -5.64
C ASN A 16 13.99 1.70 -4.20
N PHE A 17 12.84 1.74 -3.51
CA PHE A 17 12.75 2.35 -2.19
C PHE A 17 13.61 1.64 -1.16
N LEU A 18 13.59 0.31 -1.10
CA LEU A 18 14.50 -0.48 -0.28
C LEU A 18 15.64 -1.06 -1.11
N SER A 19 16.70 -1.53 -0.44
CA SER A 19 17.70 -2.36 -1.10
C SER A 19 17.07 -3.64 -1.63
N ASP A 20 17.65 -4.22 -2.69
CA ASP A 20 17.15 -5.46 -3.29
C ASP A 20 17.04 -6.60 -2.27
N TYR A 21 17.97 -6.66 -1.33
CA TYR A 21 17.97 -7.65 -0.25
C TYR A 21 16.74 -7.53 0.66
N HIS A 22 16.45 -6.33 1.20
CA HIS A 22 15.29 -6.12 2.08
C HIS A 22 13.97 -6.27 1.32
N PHE A 23 13.92 -5.77 0.09
CA PHE A 23 12.73 -5.91 -0.75
C PHE A 23 12.43 -7.38 -1.06
N ALA A 24 13.45 -8.16 -1.42
CA ALA A 24 13.29 -9.59 -1.71
C ALA A 24 12.73 -10.39 -0.52
N GLN A 25 13.15 -10.08 0.70
CA GLN A 25 12.60 -10.71 1.91
C GLN A 25 11.09 -10.46 2.05
N ILE A 26 10.66 -9.20 1.89
CA ILE A 26 9.24 -8.81 1.96
C ILE A 26 8.45 -9.49 0.84
N LYS A 27 8.93 -9.41 -0.40
CA LYS A 27 8.27 -9.99 -1.57
C LYS A 27 8.14 -11.51 -1.45
N ASN A 28 9.20 -12.19 -1.05
CA ASN A 28 9.19 -13.66 -0.87
C ASN A 28 8.20 -14.08 0.21
N LEU A 29 8.13 -13.37 1.33
CA LEU A 29 7.15 -13.66 2.37
C LEU A 29 5.72 -13.51 1.84
N MET A 30 5.42 -12.39 1.18
CA MET A 30 4.04 -12.02 0.85
C MET A 30 3.49 -12.64 -0.44
N ILE A 31 4.38 -13.00 -1.39
CA ILE A 31 4.00 -13.51 -2.72
C ILE A 31 4.28 -15.01 -2.86
N SER A 32 5.43 -15.47 -2.34
CA SER A 32 5.93 -16.82 -2.63
C SER A 32 5.78 -17.79 -1.46
N SER A 33 5.60 -17.30 -0.24
CA SER A 33 5.50 -18.15 0.94
C SER A 33 4.09 -18.67 1.15
N GLU A 34 3.94 -19.98 1.28
CA GLU A 34 2.68 -20.63 1.70
C GLU A 34 2.36 -20.44 3.19
N LYS A 35 3.31 -19.88 3.95
CA LYS A 35 3.18 -19.68 5.41
C LYS A 35 2.69 -18.29 5.80
N PHE A 36 2.43 -17.40 4.83
CA PHE A 36 1.97 -16.06 5.10
C PHE A 36 0.44 -15.99 5.13
N ASP A 37 -0.12 -15.58 6.27
CA ASP A 37 -1.55 -15.53 6.49
C ASP A 37 -2.21 -14.33 5.82
N TRP A 38 -3.04 -14.59 4.84
CA TRP A 38 -3.93 -13.63 4.25
C TRP A 38 -5.36 -13.82 4.77
N TYR A 39 -5.95 -12.76 5.31
CA TYR A 39 -7.30 -12.77 5.88
C TYR A 39 -8.31 -12.22 4.89
N TYR A 40 -9.35 -12.98 4.61
CA TYR A 40 -10.44 -12.58 3.71
C TYR A 40 -11.29 -11.46 4.30
N ASN A 41 -11.54 -10.41 3.53
CA ASN A 41 -12.43 -9.31 3.86
C ASN A 41 -13.55 -9.18 2.83
N THR A 42 -14.79 -9.13 3.28
CA THR A 42 -16.01 -9.04 2.45
C THR A 42 -16.33 -7.62 1.98
N GLY A 43 -15.46 -6.66 2.21
CA GLY A 43 -15.59 -5.28 1.77
C GLY A 43 -14.22 -4.62 1.67
N ILE A 44 -14.12 -3.54 0.92
CA ILE A 44 -12.88 -2.77 0.75
C ILE A 44 -12.97 -1.45 1.50
N ASN A 45 -13.99 -0.64 1.22
CA ASN A 45 -14.20 0.66 1.86
C ASN A 45 -15.39 0.61 2.82
N GLU A 46 -16.43 -0.14 2.48
CA GLU A 46 -17.63 -0.32 3.29
C GLU A 46 -17.92 -1.80 3.46
N LYS A 47 -18.52 -2.16 4.58
CA LYS A 47 -18.94 -3.55 4.81
C LYS A 47 -19.99 -3.94 3.76
N ASN A 48 -19.72 -5.03 3.03
CA ASN A 48 -20.62 -5.58 1.99
C ASN A 48 -20.76 -4.69 0.73
N ASP A 49 -19.72 -3.95 0.34
CA ASP A 49 -19.69 -3.19 -0.92
C ASP A 49 -19.62 -4.08 -2.19
N ARG A 50 -19.90 -5.39 -2.07
CA ARG A 50 -19.81 -6.44 -3.10
C ARG A 50 -18.40 -6.64 -3.66
N LYS A 51 -17.40 -6.12 -2.99
CA LYS A 51 -15.99 -6.30 -3.32
C LYS A 51 -15.33 -7.07 -2.20
N TYR A 52 -14.23 -7.71 -2.52
CA TYR A 52 -13.45 -8.42 -1.53
C TYR A 52 -11.96 -8.19 -1.75
N GLN A 53 -11.20 -8.40 -0.72
CA GLN A 53 -9.75 -8.36 -0.74
C GLN A 53 -9.21 -9.27 0.36
N PHE A 54 -7.94 -9.57 0.27
CA PHE A 54 -7.23 -10.22 1.36
C PHE A 54 -6.32 -9.21 2.04
N THR A 55 -6.22 -9.30 3.36
CA THR A 55 -5.42 -8.34 4.12
C THR A 55 -4.57 -9.03 5.17
N HIS A 56 -3.46 -8.39 5.54
CA HIS A 56 -2.70 -8.73 6.74
C HIS A 56 -2.35 -7.44 7.49
N CYS A 57 -2.71 -7.37 8.75
CA CYS A 57 -2.38 -6.22 9.59
C CYS A 57 -1.06 -6.50 10.32
N PHE A 58 0.03 -5.85 9.89
CA PHE A 58 1.34 -5.96 10.57
C PHE A 58 1.39 -5.17 11.87
N PHE A 59 0.73 -4.01 11.88
CA PHE A 59 0.62 -3.14 13.05
C PHE A 59 -0.63 -2.29 12.98
N SER A 60 -1.30 -2.13 14.12
CA SER A 60 -2.39 -1.16 14.31
C SER A 60 -2.37 -0.69 15.77
N LEU A 61 -2.14 0.62 15.94
CA LEU A 61 -2.15 1.26 17.26
C LEU A 61 -3.54 1.15 17.91
N TYR A 62 -4.59 1.43 17.12
CA TYR A 62 -5.97 1.47 17.64
C TYR A 62 -6.57 0.09 17.90
N GLU A 63 -6.12 -0.94 17.18
CA GLU A 63 -6.58 -2.31 17.37
C GLU A 63 -5.66 -3.12 18.30
N ASN A 64 -4.60 -2.48 18.83
CA ASN A 64 -3.54 -3.13 19.62
C ASN A 64 -2.99 -4.41 18.93
N ARG A 65 -2.73 -4.34 17.64
CA ARG A 65 -2.20 -5.45 16.84
C ARG A 65 -0.73 -5.27 16.51
N ARG A 66 0.02 -6.36 16.64
CA ARG A 66 1.41 -6.45 16.21
C ARG A 66 1.70 -7.85 15.68
N SER A 67 2.00 -7.94 14.37
CA SER A 67 2.42 -9.17 13.72
C SER A 67 3.90 -9.47 14.01
N ILE A 68 4.26 -10.75 14.08
CA ILE A 68 5.66 -11.21 14.16
C ILE A 68 6.48 -10.81 12.93
N TYR A 69 5.83 -10.48 11.82
CA TYR A 69 6.47 -10.05 10.57
C TYR A 69 6.73 -8.54 10.50
N LEU A 70 6.27 -7.75 11.47
CA LEU A 70 6.48 -6.29 11.47
C LEU A 70 7.95 -5.89 11.33
N PRO A 71 8.95 -6.56 11.96
CA PRO A 71 10.36 -6.19 11.85
C PRO A 71 10.92 -6.19 10.42
N LEU A 72 10.30 -6.90 9.46
CA LEU A 72 10.70 -6.84 8.05
C LEU A 72 10.54 -5.43 7.44
N PHE A 73 9.75 -4.58 8.06
CA PHE A 73 9.52 -3.21 7.60
C PHE A 73 10.34 -2.15 8.36
N ASP A 74 11.23 -2.53 9.28
CA ASP A 74 12.03 -1.59 10.07
C ASP A 74 12.85 -0.65 9.18
N SER A 75 13.49 -1.17 8.12
CA SER A 75 14.23 -0.36 7.15
C SER A 75 13.31 0.64 6.41
N ALA A 76 12.08 0.25 6.10
CA ALA A 76 11.10 1.13 5.46
C ALA A 76 10.63 2.22 6.43
N ILE A 77 10.30 1.85 7.66
CA ILE A 77 9.85 2.74 8.73
C ILE A 77 10.94 3.80 9.03
N GLN A 78 12.20 3.37 9.15
CA GLN A 78 13.34 4.26 9.35
C GLN A 78 13.51 5.23 8.17
N LYS A 79 13.46 4.72 6.93
CA LYS A 79 13.63 5.53 5.71
C LYS A 79 12.48 6.53 5.52
N LEU A 80 11.27 6.19 5.94
CA LEU A 80 10.11 7.09 5.97
C LEU A 80 10.19 8.14 7.10
N ARG A 81 11.18 8.05 8.01
CA ARG A 81 11.35 8.95 9.17
C ARG A 81 10.10 9.02 10.04
N VAL A 82 9.48 7.87 10.28
CA VAL A 82 8.27 7.75 11.08
C VAL A 82 8.53 8.18 12.52
N LYS A 83 7.78 9.15 13.03
CA LYS A 83 7.78 9.55 14.43
C LYS A 83 6.84 8.67 15.23
N ASN A 84 5.58 8.61 14.83
CA ASN A 84 4.57 7.75 15.45
C ASN A 84 3.91 6.88 14.37
N LEU A 85 4.09 5.57 14.50
CA LEU A 85 3.46 4.59 13.60
C LEU A 85 2.02 4.35 14.04
N ILE A 86 1.07 4.50 13.12
CA ILE A 86 -0.36 4.30 13.39
C ILE A 86 -0.82 2.96 12.84
N ARG A 87 -0.47 2.64 11.59
CA ARG A 87 -0.88 1.38 10.96
C ARG A 87 0.11 0.94 9.88
N VAL A 88 0.36 -0.36 9.80
CA VAL A 88 0.98 -1.04 8.66
C VAL A 88 0.07 -2.18 8.24
N LYS A 89 -0.51 -2.09 7.04
CA LYS A 89 -1.49 -3.05 6.55
C LYS A 89 -1.22 -3.43 5.10
N ALA A 90 -1.11 -4.73 4.84
CA ALA A 90 -1.07 -5.27 3.49
C ALA A 90 -2.47 -5.45 2.93
N ASN A 91 -2.61 -5.20 1.63
CA ASN A 91 -3.81 -5.50 0.86
C ASN A 91 -3.41 -6.27 -0.41
N LEU A 92 -4.05 -7.40 -0.63
CA LEU A 92 -3.99 -8.20 -1.84
C LEU A 92 -5.35 -8.10 -2.53
N ASN A 93 -5.36 -7.52 -3.72
CA ASN A 93 -6.54 -7.45 -4.58
C ASN A 93 -6.34 -8.45 -5.72
N PRO A 94 -7.18 -9.50 -5.86
CA PRO A 94 -7.13 -10.40 -7.00
C PRO A 94 -7.30 -9.67 -8.34
N LYS A 95 -6.79 -10.27 -9.42
CA LYS A 95 -7.01 -9.73 -10.76
C LYS A 95 -8.49 -9.72 -11.12
N THR A 96 -8.85 -8.77 -11.97
CA THR A 96 -10.20 -8.66 -12.54
C THR A 96 -10.13 -8.75 -14.06
N PHE A 97 -11.25 -9.06 -14.72
CA PHE A 97 -11.29 -9.11 -16.18
C PHE A 97 -11.04 -7.75 -16.82
N ILE A 98 -11.53 -6.69 -16.19
CA ILE A 98 -11.31 -5.30 -16.54
C ILE A 98 -10.78 -4.55 -15.33
N LYS A 99 -10.04 -3.46 -15.54
CA LYS A 99 -9.57 -2.64 -14.43
C LYS A 99 -10.72 -1.99 -13.69
N GLU A 100 -10.80 -2.20 -12.40
CA GLU A 100 -11.84 -1.66 -11.53
C GLU A 100 -11.25 -0.68 -10.51
N LYS A 101 -12.03 0.36 -10.18
CA LYS A 101 -11.76 1.23 -9.04
C LYS A 101 -12.31 0.57 -7.79
N LEU A 102 -11.50 0.53 -6.74
CA LEU A 102 -11.88 -0.06 -5.45
C LEU A 102 -12.72 0.87 -4.56
N GLY A 103 -12.94 2.10 -5.00
CA GLY A 103 -13.67 3.14 -4.29
C GLY A 103 -12.74 4.22 -3.72
N TYR A 104 -13.11 5.50 -3.91
CA TYR A 104 -12.36 6.61 -3.36
C TYR A 104 -12.56 6.74 -1.87
N HIS A 105 -11.47 6.91 -1.13
CA HIS A 105 -11.46 7.10 0.32
C HIS A 105 -10.26 7.94 0.76
N ILE A 106 -10.25 8.31 2.02
CA ILE A 106 -9.09 8.78 2.78
C ILE A 106 -8.80 7.74 3.86
N ASP A 107 -7.53 7.51 4.20
CA ASP A 107 -7.19 6.51 5.24
C ASP A 107 -7.43 7.05 6.65
N PHE A 108 -6.78 8.16 6.97
CA PHE A 108 -6.85 8.87 8.25
C PHE A 108 -6.78 10.36 8.01
N LYS A 109 -7.31 11.17 8.92
CA LYS A 109 -7.16 12.63 8.86
C LYS A 109 -5.77 13.03 9.40
N ASP A 110 -5.17 14.01 8.73
CA ASP A 110 -3.98 14.75 9.19
C ASP A 110 -2.73 13.90 9.47
N LEU A 111 -2.61 12.76 8.78
CA LEU A 111 -1.45 11.89 8.80
C LEU A 111 -0.72 11.88 7.44
N THR A 112 0.33 11.10 7.37
CA THR A 112 0.99 10.71 6.12
C THR A 112 0.61 9.29 5.77
N THR A 113 0.24 9.06 4.51
CA THR A 113 0.05 7.73 3.93
C THR A 113 1.21 7.44 2.98
N ALA A 114 1.80 6.25 3.12
CA ALA A 114 2.75 5.72 2.16
C ALA A 114 2.25 4.37 1.65
N VAL A 115 2.16 4.22 0.32
CA VAL A 115 1.75 3.00 -0.37
C VAL A 115 2.96 2.36 -1.00
N TYR A 116 3.33 1.17 -0.52
CA TYR A 116 4.47 0.40 -1.01
C TYR A 116 4.00 -0.73 -1.91
N TYR A 117 4.44 -0.73 -3.17
CA TYR A 117 4.06 -1.75 -4.14
C TYR A 117 4.99 -2.96 -4.06
N ILE A 118 4.42 -4.14 -3.84
CA ILE A 118 5.17 -5.40 -3.68
C ILE A 118 5.38 -6.11 -5.01
N ASN A 119 4.49 -5.89 -5.99
CA ASN A 119 4.66 -6.45 -7.33
C ASN A 119 4.33 -5.44 -8.42
N SER A 120 4.99 -5.62 -9.57
CA SER A 120 4.69 -4.86 -10.79
C SER A 120 3.45 -5.42 -11.46
N ASN A 121 2.53 -4.52 -11.83
CA ASN A 121 1.34 -4.89 -12.60
C ASN A 121 0.75 -3.65 -13.30
N ASN A 122 -0.30 -3.83 -14.10
CA ASN A 122 -0.94 -2.73 -14.82
C ASN A 122 -2.01 -1.96 -14.02
N GLY A 123 -2.23 -2.33 -12.75
CA GLY A 123 -3.01 -1.57 -11.78
C GLY A 123 -2.21 -0.41 -11.17
N GLY A 124 -2.72 0.15 -10.07
CA GLY A 124 -2.03 1.26 -9.40
C GLY A 124 -2.89 1.99 -8.38
N THR A 125 -2.49 3.22 -8.06
CA THR A 125 -3.23 4.14 -7.20
C THR A 125 -3.65 5.36 -7.98
N LYS A 126 -4.95 5.68 -7.97
CA LYS A 126 -5.52 6.86 -8.63
C LYS A 126 -6.00 7.85 -7.59
N PHE A 127 -5.58 9.10 -7.73
CA PHE A 127 -6.01 10.20 -6.88
C PHE A 127 -7.23 10.90 -7.50
N LYS A 128 -8.10 11.46 -6.68
CA LYS A 128 -9.31 12.18 -7.16
C LYS A 128 -8.98 13.37 -8.05
N CYS A 129 -7.79 13.96 -7.89
CA CYS A 129 -7.26 15.02 -8.77
C CYS A 129 -6.88 14.56 -10.18
N GLY A 130 -7.04 13.26 -10.50
CA GLY A 130 -6.73 12.69 -11.81
C GLY A 130 -5.34 12.02 -11.92
N LYS A 131 -4.39 12.29 -10.99
CA LYS A 131 -3.07 11.66 -11.01
C LYS A 131 -3.21 10.15 -10.84
N PHE A 132 -2.46 9.39 -11.64
CA PHE A 132 -2.36 7.93 -11.56
C PHE A 132 -0.91 7.52 -11.35
N VAL A 133 -0.68 6.62 -10.39
CA VAL A 133 0.63 6.03 -10.13
C VAL A 133 0.53 4.53 -10.35
N LYS A 134 1.27 4.03 -11.35
CA LYS A 134 1.30 2.61 -11.71
C LYS A 134 2.00 1.77 -10.63
N SER A 135 1.49 0.57 -10.38
CA SER A 135 2.15 -0.43 -9.53
C SER A 135 3.45 -0.89 -10.19
N ILE A 136 4.56 -0.52 -9.59
CA ILE A 136 5.92 -0.99 -9.92
C ILE A 136 6.51 -1.52 -8.62
N GLU A 137 7.04 -2.72 -8.63
CA GLU A 137 7.65 -3.33 -7.44
C GLU A 137 8.76 -2.44 -6.87
N ASN A 138 8.92 -2.48 -5.56
CA ASN A 138 9.86 -1.66 -4.80
C ASN A 138 9.66 -0.14 -4.98
N ARG A 139 8.45 0.30 -5.39
CA ARG A 139 8.07 1.71 -5.46
C ARG A 139 7.30 2.10 -4.20
N MET A 140 7.65 3.23 -3.60
CA MET A 140 6.92 3.88 -2.51
C MET A 140 6.26 5.16 -3.03
N VAL A 141 4.99 5.36 -2.67
CA VAL A 141 4.23 6.58 -2.98
C VAL A 141 3.78 7.21 -1.68
N ILE A 142 4.24 8.44 -1.40
CA ILE A 142 4.05 9.13 -0.13
C ILE A 142 3.20 10.37 -0.37
N PHE A 143 2.16 10.57 0.44
CA PHE A 143 1.24 11.70 0.29
C PHE A 143 0.50 12.00 1.60
N ASN A 144 -0.07 13.20 1.69
CA ASN A 144 -0.96 13.57 2.79
C ASN A 144 -2.21 12.68 2.78
N SER A 145 -2.54 12.04 3.89
CA SER A 145 -3.64 11.10 4.02
C SER A 145 -5.03 11.69 3.74
N ASN A 146 -5.17 13.03 3.78
CA ASN A 146 -6.39 13.74 3.39
C ASN A 146 -6.64 13.72 1.86
N LEU A 147 -5.65 13.28 1.06
CA LEU A 147 -5.83 13.13 -0.38
C LEU A 147 -6.70 11.91 -0.70
N SER A 148 -7.89 12.17 -1.23
CA SER A 148 -8.81 11.13 -1.67
C SER A 148 -8.19 10.33 -2.83
N HIS A 149 -8.07 9.02 -2.63
CA HIS A 149 -7.44 8.09 -3.56
C HIS A 149 -8.17 6.76 -3.63
N THR A 150 -7.86 5.95 -4.63
CA THR A 150 -8.42 4.61 -4.83
C THR A 150 -7.38 3.68 -5.43
N GLY A 151 -7.42 2.41 -5.04
CA GLY A 151 -6.71 1.36 -5.76
C GLY A 151 -7.40 1.07 -7.10
N ILE A 152 -6.59 0.74 -8.11
CA ILE A 152 -7.04 0.20 -9.40
C ILE A 152 -6.55 -1.23 -9.50
N THR A 153 -7.45 -2.18 -9.76
CA THR A 153 -7.10 -3.60 -9.92
C THR A 153 -6.20 -3.83 -11.13
N CYS A 154 -5.57 -4.99 -11.19
CA CYS A 154 -4.77 -5.41 -12.34
C CYS A 154 -5.51 -6.48 -13.17
N THR A 155 -5.09 -6.62 -14.42
CA THR A 155 -5.61 -7.63 -15.35
C THR A 155 -4.52 -8.55 -15.91
N ASN A 156 -3.25 -8.22 -15.70
CA ASN A 156 -2.08 -8.90 -16.28
C ASN A 156 -1.28 -9.75 -15.27
N GLU A 157 -1.59 -9.64 -13.99
CA GLU A 157 -0.97 -10.42 -12.91
C GLU A 157 -2.06 -11.06 -12.05
N ASN A 158 -1.76 -12.12 -11.30
CA ASN A 158 -2.73 -12.82 -10.47
C ASN A 158 -3.33 -11.94 -9.37
N SER A 159 -2.55 -10.97 -8.90
CA SER A 159 -3.00 -10.02 -7.88
C SER A 159 -2.19 -8.73 -7.92
N ARG A 160 -2.76 -7.68 -7.33
CA ARG A 160 -2.07 -6.45 -6.95
C ARG A 160 -1.84 -6.47 -5.44
N VAL A 161 -0.58 -6.41 -5.01
CA VAL A 161 -0.20 -6.45 -3.61
C VAL A 161 0.49 -5.15 -3.20
N VAL A 162 -0.01 -4.52 -2.13
CA VAL A 162 0.55 -3.30 -1.56
C VAL A 162 0.62 -3.38 -0.04
N VAL A 163 1.51 -2.59 0.56
CA VAL A 163 1.54 -2.32 2.01
C VAL A 163 1.32 -0.83 2.22
N ASN A 164 0.31 -0.50 3.01
CA ASN A 164 -0.01 0.87 3.40
C ASN A 164 0.58 1.15 4.78
N PHE A 165 1.34 2.24 4.88
CA PHE A 165 1.83 2.82 6.12
C PHE A 165 1.05 4.10 6.39
N ASN A 166 0.53 4.24 7.61
CA ASN A 166 -0.08 5.48 8.09
C ASN A 166 0.68 5.92 9.34
N TYR A 167 1.15 7.15 9.35
CA TYR A 167 2.08 7.62 10.39
C TYR A 167 2.13 9.14 10.49
N GLU A 168 2.71 9.63 11.60
CA GLU A 168 3.13 11.01 11.81
C GLU A 168 4.62 11.16 11.56
N HIS A 169 4.99 12.32 11.01
CA HIS A 169 6.40 12.75 10.86
C HIS A 169 6.93 13.35 12.14
#